data_697c0dccd80f8f93971bac984b0955e8
#
_entry.id   697c0dccd80f8f93971bac984b0955e8
#
_cell.length_a   1.000
_cell.length_b   1.000
_cell.length_c   1.000
_cell.angle_alpha   90.00
_cell.angle_beta   90.00
_cell.angle_gamma   90.00
#
_symmetry.space_group_name_H-M   'P 1'
#
loop_
_entity.id
_entity.type
_entity.pdbx_description
1 polymer ?
#
loop_
_entity_poly.entity_id
_entity_poly.type
_entity_poly.pdbx_seq_one_letter_code
_entity_poly.pdbx_strand_id
1 'polypeptide(L)'
;RPSKIKARQVHSLFVNKQNRVMFDNDVCSVDELKSTIVKNLMKSWEESKRKEYQVISFQVDRGSEIAALTTILKEVKGAFEQIRADLSITLTDKSEEALDRLFPVLLSEGATRNYGLKELSMEEKISGIVVTIHTSEGKEVMKDFTLTELKQKVTAARAKQADPESLVIGLKIEKGCKMGYVTDTKQVLRECSALKINYSTDN
;
A
#
# COMPACT_ATOMS: atom_id res chain seq x y z
N ARG A 1 -16.75 -0.79 -21.04
CA ARG A 1 -16.96 -1.37 -19.71
C ARG A 1 -15.64 -1.97 -19.27
N PRO A 2 -15.17 -1.71 -18.02
CA PRO A 2 -13.98 -2.38 -17.54
C PRO A 2 -14.18 -3.90 -17.59
N SER A 3 -13.20 -4.61 -18.12
CA SER A 3 -13.22 -6.06 -18.17
C SER A 3 -13.23 -6.61 -16.75
N LYS A 4 -14.12 -7.54 -16.43
CA LYS A 4 -14.14 -8.20 -15.11
C LYS A 4 -12.84 -8.98 -14.93
N ILE A 5 -12.11 -8.71 -13.84
CA ILE A 5 -10.94 -9.48 -13.43
C ILE A 5 -11.41 -10.87 -13.03
N LYS A 6 -10.78 -11.91 -13.57
CA LYS A 6 -11.11 -13.32 -13.26
C LYS A 6 -10.25 -13.79 -12.08
N ALA A 7 -10.78 -14.69 -11.26
CA ALA A 7 -10.06 -15.20 -10.09
C ALA A 7 -8.65 -15.73 -10.42
N ARG A 8 -8.48 -16.41 -11.58
CA ARG A 8 -7.17 -16.91 -12.03
C ARG A 8 -6.12 -15.83 -12.38
N GLN A 9 -6.54 -14.57 -12.46
CA GLN A 9 -5.65 -13.42 -12.72
C GLN A 9 -5.20 -12.75 -11.42
N VAL A 10 -5.73 -13.19 -10.27
CA VAL A 10 -5.47 -12.57 -8.98
C VAL A 10 -4.57 -13.49 -8.17
N HIS A 11 -3.38 -12.98 -7.89
CA HIS A 11 -2.40 -13.60 -7.00
C HIS A 11 -2.48 -12.96 -5.63
N SER A 12 -2.40 -13.74 -4.57
CA SER A 12 -2.46 -13.24 -3.20
C SER A 12 -1.06 -13.05 -2.63
N LEU A 13 -0.79 -11.86 -2.12
CA LEU A 13 0.42 -11.55 -1.36
C LEU A 13 -0.01 -11.13 0.04
N PHE A 14 0.34 -11.93 1.04
CA PHE A 14 0.01 -11.69 2.43
C PHE A 14 1.27 -11.48 3.27
N VAL A 15 1.25 -10.47 4.16
CA VAL A 15 2.32 -10.21 5.14
C VAL A 15 1.73 -10.30 6.55
N ASN A 16 2.27 -11.19 7.38
CA ASN A 16 1.80 -11.38 8.74
C ASN A 16 2.49 -10.44 9.75
N LYS A 17 2.03 -10.44 11.00
CA LYS A 17 2.57 -9.60 12.09
C LYS A 17 4.04 -9.84 12.45
N GLN A 18 4.62 -10.98 12.05
CA GLN A 18 6.05 -11.28 12.16
C GLN A 18 6.83 -10.89 10.91
N ASN A 19 6.21 -10.14 9.98
CA ASN A 19 6.77 -9.73 8.70
C ASN A 19 7.13 -10.90 7.76
N ARG A 20 6.50 -12.09 7.98
CA ARG A 20 6.64 -13.23 7.07
C ARG A 20 5.71 -13.06 5.88
N VAL A 21 6.20 -13.49 4.72
CA VAL A 21 5.52 -13.34 3.45
C VAL A 21 4.92 -14.67 3.00
N MET A 22 3.70 -14.62 2.48
CA MET A 22 3.05 -15.73 1.76
C MET A 22 2.63 -15.21 0.38
N PHE A 23 2.99 -15.95 -0.66
CA PHE A 23 2.54 -15.67 -2.02
C PHE A 23 1.80 -16.89 -2.57
N ASP A 24 0.54 -16.71 -3.02
CA ASP A 24 -0.36 -17.77 -3.48
C ASP A 24 -0.46 -18.97 -2.52
N ASN A 25 -0.52 -18.69 -1.21
CA ASN A 25 -0.55 -19.63 -0.09
C ASN A 25 0.78 -20.33 0.24
N ASP A 26 1.85 -20.09 -0.50
CA ASP A 26 3.18 -20.60 -0.18
C ASP A 26 3.97 -19.58 0.65
N VAL A 27 4.56 -20.03 1.76
CA VAL A 27 5.47 -19.20 2.57
C VAL A 27 6.79 -19.07 1.83
N CYS A 28 7.25 -17.83 1.64
CA CYS A 28 8.55 -17.57 1.02
C CYS A 28 9.34 -16.53 1.83
N SER A 29 10.65 -16.56 1.68
CA SER A 29 11.52 -15.50 2.19
C SER A 29 11.38 -14.24 1.32
N VAL A 30 11.77 -13.08 1.86
CA VAL A 30 11.74 -11.82 1.09
C VAL A 30 12.72 -11.91 -0.10
N ASP A 31 13.86 -12.57 0.09
CA ASP A 31 14.89 -12.74 -0.95
C ASP A 31 14.40 -13.60 -2.13
N GLU A 32 13.53 -14.58 -1.86
CA GLU A 32 12.94 -15.46 -2.87
C GLU A 32 11.66 -14.87 -3.50
N LEU A 33 11.08 -13.82 -2.88
CA LEU A 33 9.79 -13.29 -3.28
C LEU A 33 9.76 -12.85 -4.74
N LYS A 34 10.75 -12.10 -5.20
CA LYS A 34 10.85 -11.63 -6.58
C LYS A 34 10.79 -12.78 -7.58
N SER A 35 11.62 -13.80 -7.39
CA SER A 35 11.68 -14.96 -8.30
C SER A 35 10.38 -15.79 -8.25
N THR A 36 9.77 -15.92 -7.08
CA THR A 36 8.48 -16.61 -6.90
C THR A 36 7.36 -15.87 -7.64
N ILE A 37 7.29 -14.55 -7.51
CA ILE A 37 6.31 -13.73 -8.24
C ILE A 37 6.50 -13.88 -9.75
N VAL A 38 7.73 -13.69 -10.26
CA VAL A 38 8.03 -13.82 -11.70
C VAL A 38 7.55 -15.17 -12.22
N LYS A 39 7.93 -16.27 -11.55
CA LYS A 39 7.53 -17.62 -11.94
C LYS A 39 6.00 -17.81 -12.00
N ASN A 40 5.30 -17.40 -10.95
CA ASN A 40 3.85 -17.65 -10.86
C ASN A 40 3.06 -16.75 -11.81
N LEU A 41 3.42 -15.47 -11.93
CA LEU A 41 2.76 -14.55 -12.85
C LEU A 41 2.98 -14.96 -14.31
N MET A 42 4.21 -15.32 -14.69
CA MET A 42 4.51 -15.76 -16.05
C MET A 42 3.79 -17.05 -16.38
N LYS A 43 3.77 -18.04 -15.48
CA LYS A 43 2.99 -19.26 -15.66
C LYS A 43 1.52 -18.97 -15.92
N SER A 44 0.88 -18.18 -15.06
CA SER A 44 -0.54 -17.81 -15.20
C SER A 44 -0.80 -17.04 -16.50
N TRP A 45 0.12 -16.14 -16.89
CA TRP A 45 0.01 -15.40 -18.13
C TRP A 45 0.17 -16.29 -19.36
N GLU A 46 1.11 -17.23 -19.36
CA GLU A 46 1.34 -18.18 -20.45
C GLU A 46 0.17 -19.15 -20.64
N GLU A 47 -0.40 -19.64 -19.55
CA GLU A 47 -1.59 -20.51 -19.55
C GLU A 47 -2.87 -19.77 -19.98
N SER A 48 -2.86 -18.45 -19.91
CA SER A 48 -3.99 -17.63 -20.34
C SER A 48 -4.10 -17.57 -21.86
N LYS A 49 -5.23 -18.07 -22.42
CA LYS A 49 -5.49 -18.05 -23.87
C LYS A 49 -5.46 -16.65 -24.50
N ARG A 50 -5.77 -15.60 -23.74
CA ARG A 50 -5.86 -14.21 -24.20
C ARG A 50 -4.72 -13.34 -23.70
N LYS A 51 -3.71 -13.94 -23.07
CA LYS A 51 -2.60 -13.16 -22.45
C LYS A 51 -3.14 -12.04 -21.56
N GLU A 52 -4.04 -12.39 -20.65
CA GLU A 52 -4.67 -11.47 -19.70
C GLU A 52 -3.63 -10.98 -18.68
N TYR A 53 -3.68 -9.71 -18.33
CA TYR A 53 -2.81 -9.15 -17.29
C TYR A 53 -3.08 -9.77 -15.92
N GLN A 54 -2.07 -9.78 -15.06
CA GLN A 54 -2.11 -10.36 -13.73
C GLN A 54 -2.23 -9.26 -12.67
N VAL A 55 -2.89 -9.56 -11.57
CA VAL A 55 -3.12 -8.62 -10.45
C VAL A 55 -2.60 -9.26 -9.17
N ILE A 56 -1.83 -8.52 -8.39
CA ILE A 56 -1.45 -8.94 -7.03
C ILE A 56 -2.39 -8.27 -6.03
N SER A 57 -3.14 -9.08 -5.30
CA SER A 57 -3.94 -8.64 -4.15
C SER A 57 -3.04 -8.63 -2.91
N PHE A 58 -2.69 -7.44 -2.45
CA PHE A 58 -1.79 -7.23 -1.33
C PHE A 58 -2.57 -7.10 -0.03
N GLN A 59 -2.34 -7.99 0.92
CA GLN A 59 -2.97 -8.00 2.23
C GLN A 59 -1.91 -7.96 3.32
N VAL A 60 -2.14 -7.15 4.35
CA VAL A 60 -1.17 -6.92 5.43
C VAL A 60 -1.84 -7.08 6.77
N ASP A 61 -1.16 -7.77 7.69
CA ASP A 61 -1.56 -7.78 9.09
C ASP A 61 -1.30 -6.41 9.73
N ARG A 62 -2.19 -5.99 10.64
CA ARG A 62 -2.05 -4.72 11.36
C ARG A 62 -0.75 -4.62 12.19
N GLY A 63 -0.21 -5.75 12.60
CA GLY A 63 1.05 -5.83 13.36
C GLY A 63 2.32 -5.76 12.53
N SER A 64 2.23 -5.79 11.19
CA SER A 64 3.40 -5.72 10.31
C SER A 64 4.06 -4.34 10.33
N GLU A 65 5.39 -4.32 10.15
CA GLU A 65 6.18 -3.08 10.15
C GLU A 65 6.27 -2.46 8.76
N ILE A 66 6.23 -1.13 8.72
CA ILE A 66 6.32 -0.38 7.46
C ILE A 66 7.64 -0.65 6.72
N ALA A 67 8.76 -0.82 7.44
CA ALA A 67 10.04 -1.14 6.83
C ALA A 67 10.00 -2.46 6.03
N ALA A 68 9.38 -3.50 6.62
CA ALA A 68 9.21 -4.78 5.94
C ALA A 68 8.35 -4.64 4.68
N LEU A 69 7.25 -3.89 4.77
CA LEU A 69 6.36 -3.63 3.63
C LEU A 69 7.07 -2.88 2.51
N THR A 70 7.89 -1.89 2.84
CA THR A 70 8.67 -1.13 1.85
C THR A 70 9.62 -2.06 1.08
N THR A 71 10.30 -2.98 1.78
CA THR A 71 11.18 -3.96 1.16
C THR A 71 10.39 -4.92 0.26
N ILE A 72 9.28 -5.46 0.75
CA ILE A 72 8.41 -6.37 -0.01
C ILE A 72 7.88 -5.70 -1.28
N LEU A 73 7.43 -4.44 -1.20
CA LEU A 73 6.93 -3.70 -2.37
C LEU A 73 8.03 -3.41 -3.41
N LYS A 74 9.30 -3.24 -2.98
CA LYS A 74 10.44 -3.16 -3.91
C LYS A 74 10.63 -4.46 -4.67
N GLU A 75 10.55 -5.61 -3.98
CA GLU A 75 10.65 -6.92 -4.63
C GLU A 75 9.50 -7.15 -5.62
N VAL A 76 8.27 -6.78 -5.24
CA VAL A 76 7.11 -6.83 -6.14
C VAL A 76 7.34 -5.99 -7.39
N LYS A 77 7.76 -4.73 -7.23
CA LYS A 77 8.07 -3.85 -8.37
C LYS A 77 9.16 -4.44 -9.25
N GLY A 78 10.27 -4.90 -8.64
CA GLY A 78 11.38 -5.54 -9.35
C GLY A 78 10.95 -6.81 -10.10
N ALA A 79 9.95 -7.55 -9.62
CA ALA A 79 9.40 -8.70 -10.34
C ALA A 79 8.69 -8.29 -11.64
N PHE A 80 7.86 -7.25 -11.61
CA PHE A 80 7.22 -6.72 -12.82
C PHE A 80 8.24 -6.16 -13.82
N GLU A 81 9.28 -5.47 -13.35
CA GLU A 81 10.38 -4.99 -14.19
C GLU A 81 11.12 -6.15 -14.85
N GLN A 82 11.41 -7.23 -14.12
CA GLN A 82 12.04 -8.44 -14.64
C GLN A 82 11.17 -9.11 -15.71
N ILE A 83 9.87 -9.29 -15.46
CA ILE A 83 8.94 -9.88 -16.44
C ILE A 83 8.95 -9.08 -17.75
N ARG A 84 8.90 -7.74 -17.68
CA ARG A 84 8.94 -6.90 -18.88
C ARG A 84 10.29 -7.01 -19.62
N ALA A 85 11.40 -7.09 -18.89
CA ALA A 85 12.70 -7.34 -19.48
C ALA A 85 12.77 -8.68 -20.19
N ASP A 86 12.27 -9.76 -19.58
CA ASP A 86 12.23 -11.10 -20.17
C ASP A 86 11.31 -11.13 -21.44
N LEU A 87 10.16 -10.47 -21.35
CA LEU A 87 9.25 -10.33 -22.50
C LEU A 87 9.85 -9.50 -23.64
N SER A 88 10.67 -8.49 -23.35
CA SER A 88 11.33 -7.67 -24.39
C SER A 88 12.30 -8.50 -25.24
N ILE A 89 12.93 -9.50 -24.65
CA ILE A 89 13.82 -10.43 -25.39
C ILE A 89 13.01 -11.33 -26.31
N THR A 90 11.83 -11.73 -25.89
CA THR A 90 10.96 -12.66 -26.65
C THR A 90 10.10 -11.91 -27.68
N LEU A 91 9.67 -10.70 -27.37
CA LEU A 91 8.79 -9.85 -28.17
C LEU A 91 9.56 -8.62 -28.68
N THR A 92 10.58 -8.89 -29.50
CA THR A 92 11.52 -7.86 -30.02
C THR A 92 10.88 -6.78 -30.89
N ASP A 93 9.64 -7.01 -31.35
CA ASP A 93 8.86 -6.06 -32.14
C ASP A 93 8.08 -5.03 -31.31
N LYS A 94 8.12 -5.14 -29.97
CA LYS A 94 7.34 -4.29 -29.07
C LYS A 94 8.21 -3.22 -28.40
N SER A 95 7.69 -2.00 -28.37
CA SER A 95 8.29 -0.91 -27.57
C SER A 95 8.09 -1.14 -26.08
N GLU A 96 8.88 -0.47 -25.25
CA GLU A 96 8.76 -0.49 -23.78
C GLU A 96 7.35 -0.10 -23.33
N GLU A 97 6.75 0.93 -23.92
CA GLU A 97 5.37 1.34 -23.63
C GLU A 97 4.33 0.27 -23.99
N ALA A 98 4.58 -0.51 -25.07
CA ALA A 98 3.72 -1.62 -25.43
C ALA A 98 3.84 -2.78 -24.44
N LEU A 99 5.03 -3.03 -23.87
CA LEU A 99 5.26 -4.01 -22.82
C LEU A 99 4.63 -3.58 -21.49
N ASP A 100 4.68 -2.30 -21.13
CA ASP A 100 3.99 -1.77 -19.97
C ASP A 100 2.47 -1.93 -20.05
N ARG A 101 1.89 -1.78 -21.24
CA ARG A 101 0.47 -2.03 -21.47
C ARG A 101 0.11 -3.51 -21.46
N LEU A 102 1.02 -4.36 -21.91
CA LEU A 102 0.83 -5.81 -21.93
C LEU A 102 0.94 -6.42 -20.54
N PHE A 103 1.86 -5.91 -19.71
CA PHE A 103 2.10 -6.37 -18.35
C PHE A 103 2.19 -5.19 -17.37
N PRO A 104 1.08 -4.49 -17.10
CA PRO A 104 1.07 -3.35 -16.18
C PRO A 104 1.27 -3.82 -14.73
N VAL A 105 1.88 -2.96 -13.91
CA VAL A 105 1.94 -3.20 -12.46
C VAL A 105 0.57 -2.97 -11.86
N LEU A 106 -0.13 -4.05 -11.51
CA LEU A 106 -1.45 -3.99 -10.93
C LEU A 106 -1.41 -4.53 -9.50
N LEU A 107 -1.48 -3.62 -8.54
CA LEU A 107 -1.62 -3.91 -7.12
C LEU A 107 -3.01 -3.52 -6.65
N SER A 108 -3.71 -4.46 -6.04
CA SER A 108 -4.98 -4.21 -5.36
C SER A 108 -4.74 -4.30 -3.86
N GLU A 109 -4.96 -3.22 -3.15
CA GLU A 109 -4.89 -3.23 -1.68
C GLU A 109 -6.10 -3.98 -1.14
N GLY A 110 -5.86 -5.12 -0.51
CA GLY A 110 -6.86 -5.88 0.24
C GLY A 110 -7.10 -5.25 1.61
N ALA A 111 -8.23 -5.59 2.23
CA ALA A 111 -8.51 -5.15 3.59
C ALA A 111 -7.43 -5.64 4.56
N THR A 112 -6.94 -4.75 5.42
CA THR A 112 -6.03 -5.10 6.51
C THR A 112 -6.72 -6.09 7.44
N ARG A 113 -6.13 -7.25 7.70
CA ARG A 113 -6.74 -8.27 8.54
C ARG A 113 -6.28 -8.14 9.99
N ASN A 114 -7.23 -8.28 10.92
CA ASN A 114 -6.98 -8.31 12.36
C ASN A 114 -6.71 -9.75 12.80
N TYR A 115 -5.48 -10.23 12.66
CA TYR A 115 -5.08 -11.49 13.28
C TYR A 115 -4.59 -11.23 14.72
N GLY A 116 -5.55 -10.99 15.63
CA GLY A 116 -5.27 -10.89 17.07
C GLY A 116 -4.86 -9.53 17.62
N LEU A 117 -4.81 -8.47 16.80
CA LEU A 117 -4.73 -7.10 17.29
C LEU A 117 -6.12 -6.47 17.28
N LYS A 118 -6.55 -5.97 18.44
CA LYS A 118 -7.75 -5.14 18.54
C LYS A 118 -7.54 -3.85 17.72
N GLU A 119 -8.62 -3.29 17.20
CA GLU A 119 -8.61 -1.91 16.75
C GLU A 119 -8.11 -1.03 17.90
N LEU A 120 -7.28 -0.02 17.57
CA LEU A 120 -6.84 0.96 18.55
C LEU A 120 -8.05 1.61 19.19
N SER A 121 -8.01 1.76 20.53
CA SER A 121 -8.97 2.64 21.17
C SER A 121 -8.70 4.08 20.70
N MET A 122 -9.75 4.90 20.62
CA MET A 122 -9.62 6.31 20.23
C MET A 122 -8.69 7.10 21.16
N GLU A 123 -8.44 6.60 22.36
CA GLU A 123 -7.60 7.20 23.41
C GLU A 123 -6.19 6.61 23.50
N GLU A 124 -5.88 5.57 22.70
CA GLU A 124 -4.55 4.98 22.68
C GLU A 124 -3.57 5.90 21.92
N LYS A 125 -2.39 6.13 22.50
CA LYS A 125 -1.35 6.96 21.88
C LYS A 125 -0.69 6.25 20.70
N ILE A 126 -0.67 6.94 19.58
CA ILE A 126 0.02 6.53 18.37
C ILE A 126 1.39 7.18 18.35
N SER A 127 2.44 6.36 18.28
CA SER A 127 3.82 6.79 18.05
C SER A 127 4.32 6.32 16.68
N GLY A 128 5.40 6.93 16.19
CA GLY A 128 5.98 6.59 14.89
C GLY A 128 5.24 7.17 13.68
N ILE A 129 4.25 8.03 13.91
CA ILE A 129 3.60 8.82 12.87
C ILE A 129 3.65 10.30 13.26
N VAL A 130 4.15 11.12 12.34
CA VAL A 130 4.08 12.58 12.45
C VAL A 130 3.02 13.07 11.47
N VAL A 131 1.99 13.72 11.99
CA VAL A 131 0.94 14.35 11.21
C VAL A 131 1.23 15.84 11.08
N THR A 132 1.24 16.37 9.84
CA THR A 132 1.36 17.79 9.56
C THR A 132 0.09 18.28 8.90
N ILE A 133 -0.61 19.19 9.54
CA ILE A 133 -1.84 19.80 9.02
C ILE A 133 -1.45 21.15 8.40
N HIS A 134 -1.61 21.26 7.08
CA HIS A 134 -1.30 22.49 6.34
C HIS A 134 -2.59 23.30 6.17
N THR A 135 -2.57 24.53 6.71
CA THR A 135 -3.68 25.50 6.63
C THR A 135 -3.23 26.76 5.92
N SER A 136 -4.14 27.64 5.57
CA SER A 136 -3.84 28.98 5.05
C SER A 136 -3.05 29.86 6.03
N GLU A 137 -3.18 29.58 7.34
CA GLU A 137 -2.51 30.33 8.42
C GLU A 137 -1.12 29.75 8.78
N GLY A 138 -0.76 28.55 8.24
CA GLY A 138 0.51 27.90 8.51
C GLY A 138 0.41 26.38 8.60
N LYS A 139 1.32 25.78 9.37
CA LYS A 139 1.33 24.33 9.58
C LYS A 139 1.29 24.00 11.06
N GLU A 140 0.49 23.01 11.43
CA GLU A 140 0.46 22.41 12.76
C GLU A 140 1.05 21.00 12.68
N VAL A 141 1.93 20.64 13.63
CA VAL A 141 2.59 19.31 13.66
C VAL A 141 2.16 18.57 14.91
N MET A 142 1.72 17.32 14.72
CA MET A 142 1.32 16.41 15.81
C MET A 142 2.26 15.21 15.85
N LYS A 143 2.70 14.83 17.05
CA LYS A 143 3.46 13.63 17.38
C LYS A 143 2.87 13.00 18.62
N ASP A 144 2.99 11.67 18.76
CA ASP A 144 2.52 10.95 19.95
C ASP A 144 1.08 11.34 20.34
N PHE A 145 0.18 11.28 19.37
CA PHE A 145 -1.20 11.73 19.47
C PHE A 145 -2.17 10.55 19.65
N THR A 146 -3.38 10.83 20.14
CA THR A 146 -4.52 9.90 20.11
C THR A 146 -5.38 10.14 18.85
N LEU A 147 -6.17 9.13 18.46
CA LEU A 147 -7.10 9.30 17.34
C LEU A 147 -8.16 10.37 17.62
N THR A 148 -8.57 10.53 18.90
CA THR A 148 -9.47 11.62 19.34
C THR A 148 -8.85 12.99 19.11
N GLU A 149 -7.60 13.20 19.55
CA GLU A 149 -6.89 14.46 19.32
C GLU A 149 -6.73 14.76 17.83
N LEU A 150 -6.36 13.76 17.03
CA LEU A 150 -6.24 13.91 15.57
C LEU A 150 -7.56 14.35 14.97
N LYS A 151 -8.67 13.68 15.31
CA LYS A 151 -10.00 14.00 14.81
C LYS A 151 -10.41 15.44 15.15
N GLN A 152 -10.20 15.86 16.41
CA GLN A 152 -10.50 17.21 16.87
C GLN A 152 -9.70 18.26 16.09
N LYS A 153 -8.38 18.07 15.97
CA LYS A 153 -7.48 19.01 15.29
C LYS A 153 -7.79 19.15 13.81
N VAL A 154 -7.97 18.02 13.11
CA VAL A 154 -8.30 18.03 11.67
C VAL A 154 -9.67 18.68 11.42
N THR A 155 -10.66 18.38 12.25
CA THR A 155 -12.00 18.98 12.14
C THR A 155 -11.93 20.49 12.37
N ALA A 156 -11.19 20.94 13.40
CA ALA A 156 -11.01 22.36 13.69
C ALA A 156 -10.25 23.09 12.58
N ALA A 157 -9.18 22.48 12.05
CA ALA A 157 -8.41 23.04 10.95
C ALA A 157 -9.28 23.17 9.68
N ARG A 158 -10.09 22.15 9.37
CA ARG A 158 -11.00 22.17 8.22
C ARG A 158 -12.06 23.26 8.33
N ALA A 159 -12.61 23.47 9.52
CA ALA A 159 -13.63 24.50 9.76
C ALA A 159 -13.10 25.95 9.59
N LYS A 160 -11.79 26.15 9.73
CA LYS A 160 -11.13 27.44 9.54
C LYS A 160 -10.75 27.76 8.10
N GLN A 161 -10.76 26.77 7.20
CA GLN A 161 -10.42 26.97 5.79
C GLN A 161 -11.59 27.60 5.04
N ALA A 162 -11.30 28.56 4.17
CA ALA A 162 -12.29 29.14 3.25
C ALA A 162 -12.83 28.08 2.28
N ASP A 163 -11.97 27.15 1.84
CA ASP A 163 -12.30 25.94 1.11
C ASP A 163 -11.89 24.71 1.92
N PRO A 164 -12.82 24.01 2.59
CA PRO A 164 -12.55 22.84 3.39
C PRO A 164 -11.87 21.67 2.62
N GLU A 165 -12.03 21.62 1.29
CA GLU A 165 -11.41 20.61 0.44
C GLU A 165 -9.95 20.93 0.09
N SER A 166 -9.48 22.12 0.38
CA SER A 166 -8.10 22.54 0.17
C SER A 166 -7.14 22.04 1.26
N LEU A 167 -7.67 21.51 2.37
CA LEU A 167 -6.85 21.02 3.49
C LEU A 167 -5.91 19.90 3.03
N VAL A 168 -4.62 20.07 3.26
CA VAL A 168 -3.59 19.07 2.96
C VAL A 168 -3.00 18.52 4.25
N ILE A 169 -2.96 17.20 4.36
CA ILE A 169 -2.36 16.50 5.50
C ILE A 169 -1.07 15.81 5.06
N GLY A 170 0.03 16.09 5.73
CA GLY A 170 1.28 15.34 5.60
C GLY A 170 1.34 14.22 6.63
N LEU A 171 1.62 13.00 6.18
CA LEU A 171 1.92 11.86 7.06
C LEU A 171 3.37 11.44 6.84
N LYS A 172 4.21 11.64 7.85
CA LYS A 172 5.56 11.10 7.89
C LYS A 172 5.55 9.87 8.80
N ILE A 173 5.95 8.71 8.26
CA ILE A 173 5.82 7.42 8.93
C ILE A 173 7.21 6.85 9.16
N GLU A 174 7.52 6.51 10.40
CA GLU A 174 8.78 5.87 10.80
C GLU A 174 8.80 4.40 10.38
N LYS A 175 9.98 3.86 10.08
CA LYS A 175 10.17 2.48 9.60
C LYS A 175 9.64 1.42 10.56
N GLY A 176 9.76 1.64 11.87
CA GLY A 176 9.26 0.72 12.92
C GLY A 176 7.77 0.85 13.22
N CYS A 177 7.06 1.80 12.59
CA CYS A 177 5.64 2.00 12.81
C CYS A 177 4.83 0.77 12.34
N LYS A 178 3.82 0.40 13.12
CA LYS A 178 2.92 -0.70 12.80
C LYS A 178 1.85 -0.27 11.79
N MET A 179 1.55 -1.15 10.84
CA MET A 179 0.55 -0.87 9.79
C MET A 179 -0.84 -0.55 10.37
N GLY A 180 -1.19 -1.13 11.51
CA GLY A 180 -2.44 -0.82 12.22
C GLY A 180 -2.57 0.66 12.54
N TYR A 181 -1.52 1.30 13.05
CA TYR A 181 -1.51 2.73 13.37
C TYR A 181 -1.73 3.60 12.13
N VAL A 182 -1.07 3.24 11.04
CA VAL A 182 -1.25 3.93 9.76
C VAL A 182 -2.68 3.80 9.24
N THR A 183 -3.24 2.58 9.31
CA THR A 183 -4.60 2.31 8.84
C THR A 183 -5.64 3.09 9.64
N ASP A 184 -5.53 3.11 10.97
CA ASP A 184 -6.48 3.81 11.83
C ASP A 184 -6.37 5.32 11.69
N THR A 185 -5.13 5.84 11.58
CA THR A 185 -4.88 7.26 11.27
C THR A 185 -5.55 7.65 9.95
N LYS A 186 -5.36 6.85 8.89
CA LYS A 186 -6.00 7.08 7.57
C LYS A 186 -7.53 7.04 7.68
N GLN A 187 -8.07 6.12 8.47
CA GLN A 187 -9.52 5.99 8.64
C GLN A 187 -10.10 7.25 9.30
N VAL A 188 -9.49 7.74 10.37
CA VAL A 188 -9.93 8.99 11.03
C VAL A 188 -9.83 10.18 10.08
N LEU A 189 -8.78 10.30 9.29
CA LEU A 189 -8.65 11.37 8.29
C LEU A 189 -9.76 11.31 7.24
N ARG A 190 -10.13 10.12 6.77
CA ARG A 190 -11.27 9.92 5.85
C ARG A 190 -12.60 10.32 6.48
N GLU A 191 -12.84 9.96 7.74
CA GLU A 191 -14.03 10.36 8.49
C GLU A 191 -14.15 11.88 8.64
N CYS A 192 -13.00 12.58 8.77
CA CYS A 192 -12.94 14.03 8.75
C CYS A 192 -13.02 14.63 7.34
N SER A 193 -13.19 13.82 6.29
CA SER A 193 -13.13 14.23 4.88
C SER A 193 -11.84 14.96 4.50
N ALA A 194 -10.72 14.66 5.16
CA ALA A 194 -9.40 15.15 4.83
C ALA A 194 -8.76 14.19 3.80
N LEU A 195 -9.07 14.40 2.51
CA LEU A 195 -8.75 13.44 1.44
C LEU A 195 -7.41 13.73 0.74
N LYS A 196 -6.83 14.91 0.89
CA LYS A 196 -5.52 15.25 0.31
C LYS A 196 -4.41 14.89 1.28
N ILE A 197 -3.88 13.67 1.18
CA ILE A 197 -2.88 13.13 2.07
C ILE A 197 -1.57 12.91 1.31
N ASN A 198 -0.50 13.55 1.77
CA ASN A 198 0.87 13.35 1.28
C ASN A 198 1.61 12.41 2.23
N TYR A 199 2.24 11.38 1.69
CA TYR A 199 2.99 10.39 2.45
C TYR A 199 4.49 10.59 2.28
N SER A 200 5.24 10.44 3.38
CA SER A 200 6.69 10.32 3.37
C SER A 200 7.13 9.27 4.40
N THR A 201 8.23 8.58 4.11
CA THR A 201 8.89 7.66 5.03
C THR A 201 10.28 8.17 5.33
N ASP A 202 10.81 7.88 6.52
CA ASP A 202 12.22 8.14 6.82
C ASP A 202 13.11 7.22 5.97
N ASN A 203 14.12 7.81 5.33
CA ASN A 203 15.15 7.08 4.58
C ASN A 203 16.10 6.31 5.52
#